data_10501c7898d76248f38204734dfa2272
#
_entry.id   10501c7898d76248f38204734dfa2272
#
_cell.length_a   1.000
_cell.length_b   1.000
_cell.length_c   1.000
_cell.angle_alpha   90.00
_cell.angle_beta   90.00
_cell.angle_gamma   90.00
#
_symmetry.space_group_name_H-M   'P 1'
#
loop_
_entity.id
_entity.type
_entity.pdbx_description
1 polymer ?
#
loop_
_entity_poly.entity_id
_entity_poly.type
_entity_poly.pdbx_seq_one_letter_code
_entity_poly.pdbx_strand_id
1 'polypeptide(L)'
;MIILTLFFLILSTSFNIRRDVSLYNSRICMLIQFYCIYISYNNLFINYLYESVGILGGLFNISSISIIFHLLIFVLSLIIISLTGFYSRKYLSSNQQQKNTTVKNKKGEQYTIIEYSLIIQFIITGTILLITSSDLVSLFLSIELQSYGLYILCTIYRNSESSTASGLTYFLLGGLSSCFILLGIGLIYANSGTTYLDSFYIITNITNILTENELNNPMTKDIASYIPYCLLLITIGLLFKMSAAPLHFWSPDVYDGIPTIVTTFVAIIPKISLIVILFHLVHFTNNIYITSEYTWTTSLLISSLLSLIIGTVLGLTQIRIKRLFAYSTISHLGFILLAISINSVESIQSFIFYLIQYSISNLNAFLILISIGYTLYFFINQNKSYNNLIEKNNSPIQLISQIKGYFYINQTLALSLAITLFSFAGIPPLIGFFAKLMVFSAALQNGFVFLALIAVITSVISAVYYLNVVKFMFFEEQPYNTSKELFNAPAQIIDNNKEVESKFSYTNVSLSNALSIPISILTLIIVLFMFTPDQVLHMSNLLSIILFTPCNFF
;
A
#
# COMPACT_ATOMS: atom_id res chain seq x y z
N MET A 1 6.64 -16.90 15.15
CA MET A 1 6.57 -15.71 16.01
C MET A 1 5.23 -14.99 15.89
N ILE A 2 4.82 -14.54 14.69
CA ILE A 2 3.56 -13.79 14.51
C ILE A 2 2.33 -14.59 14.96
N ILE A 3 2.24 -15.88 14.64
CA ILE A 3 1.13 -16.74 15.09
C ILE A 3 1.09 -16.86 16.63
N LEU A 4 2.24 -17.04 17.28
CA LEU A 4 2.32 -17.07 18.75
C LEU A 4 1.83 -15.75 19.37
N THR A 5 2.14 -14.62 18.72
CA THR A 5 1.71 -13.31 19.20
C THR A 5 0.22 -13.09 19.02
N LEU A 6 -0.38 -13.63 17.96
CA LEU A 6 -1.82 -13.62 17.79
C LEU A 6 -2.52 -14.35 18.95
N PHE A 7 -2.06 -15.54 19.30
CA PHE A 7 -2.59 -16.27 20.46
C PHE A 7 -2.43 -15.47 21.76
N PHE A 8 -1.27 -14.85 21.98
CA PHE A 8 -1.03 -14.00 23.15
C PHE A 8 -1.97 -12.78 23.17
N LEU A 9 -2.19 -12.12 22.04
CA LEU A 9 -3.10 -10.98 21.93
C LEU A 9 -4.55 -11.39 22.18
N ILE A 10 -5.00 -12.53 21.65
CA ILE A 10 -6.34 -13.06 21.89
C ILE A 10 -6.53 -13.31 23.40
N LEU A 11 -5.56 -13.95 24.04
CA LEU A 11 -5.59 -14.16 25.50
C LEU A 11 -5.59 -12.84 26.27
N SER A 12 -4.75 -11.86 25.87
CA SER A 12 -4.69 -10.56 26.54
C SER A 12 -5.97 -9.76 26.40
N THR A 13 -6.69 -9.87 25.30
CA THR A 13 -7.98 -9.18 25.07
C THR A 13 -9.11 -9.78 25.93
N SER A 14 -9.02 -11.06 26.33
CA SER A 14 -10.00 -11.69 27.21
C SER A 14 -9.93 -11.18 28.65
N PHE A 15 -8.77 -10.65 29.09
CA PHE A 15 -8.58 -10.10 30.43
C PHE A 15 -8.76 -8.59 30.43
N ASN A 16 -9.95 -8.09 30.69
CA ASN A 16 -10.32 -6.66 30.72
C ASN A 16 -9.82 -5.94 31.99
N ILE A 17 -8.50 -5.73 32.14
CA ILE A 17 -7.94 -5.22 33.39
C ILE A 17 -7.63 -3.72 33.35
N ARG A 18 -7.43 -3.06 32.20
CA ARG A 18 -6.95 -1.66 32.13
C ARG A 18 -7.61 -0.83 31.03
N ARG A 19 -7.70 0.50 31.26
CA ARG A 19 -8.28 1.47 30.29
C ARG A 19 -7.44 1.67 29.00
N ASP A 20 -6.15 1.33 29.01
CA ASP A 20 -5.21 1.61 27.92
C ASP A 20 -4.67 0.33 27.26
N VAL A 21 -5.45 -0.77 27.30
CA VAL A 21 -5.06 -2.08 26.73
C VAL A 21 -4.73 -1.97 25.24
N SER A 22 -5.47 -1.17 24.48
CA SER A 22 -5.24 -0.98 23.04
C SER A 22 -3.85 -0.41 22.72
N LEU A 23 -3.35 0.54 23.53
CA LEU A 23 -2.01 1.09 23.38
C LEU A 23 -0.92 0.09 23.74
N TYR A 24 -1.14 -0.72 24.77
CA TYR A 24 -0.19 -1.78 25.13
C TYR A 24 -0.11 -2.85 24.06
N ASN A 25 -1.25 -3.30 23.53
CA ASN A 25 -1.31 -4.28 22.47
C ASN A 25 -0.60 -3.77 21.20
N SER A 26 -0.81 -2.52 20.80
CA SER A 26 -0.12 -1.94 19.64
C SER A 26 1.40 -1.81 19.86
N ARG A 27 1.86 -1.49 21.08
CA ARG A 27 3.30 -1.46 21.41
C ARG A 27 3.92 -2.85 21.43
N ILE A 28 3.21 -3.87 21.93
CA ILE A 28 3.65 -5.26 21.84
C ILE A 28 3.77 -5.67 20.39
N CYS A 29 2.79 -5.34 19.54
CA CYS A 29 2.87 -5.60 18.10
C CYS A 29 4.08 -4.94 17.44
N MET A 30 4.44 -3.71 17.81
CA MET A 30 5.64 -3.05 17.28
C MET A 30 6.93 -3.79 17.68
N LEU A 31 7.06 -4.21 18.93
CA LEU A 31 8.23 -4.97 19.39
C LEU A 31 8.37 -6.29 18.63
N ILE A 32 7.26 -6.96 18.36
CA ILE A 32 7.23 -8.20 17.61
C ILE A 32 7.62 -7.97 16.15
N GLN A 33 7.09 -6.91 15.50
CA GLN A 33 7.48 -6.56 14.14
C GLN A 33 8.98 -6.25 14.05
N PHE A 34 9.52 -5.54 15.03
CA PHE A 34 10.95 -5.26 15.09
C PHE A 34 11.77 -6.55 15.20
N TYR A 35 11.31 -7.48 16.03
CA TYR A 35 11.97 -8.79 16.16
C TYR A 35 11.87 -9.63 14.87
N CYS A 36 10.73 -9.57 14.17
CA CYS A 36 10.56 -10.23 12.88
C CYS A 36 11.49 -9.63 11.81
N ILE A 37 11.70 -8.30 11.80
CA ILE A 37 12.70 -7.65 10.94
C ILE A 37 14.09 -8.20 11.22
N TYR A 38 14.47 -8.31 12.47
CA TYR A 38 15.78 -8.84 12.85
C TYR A 38 15.98 -10.30 12.39
N ILE A 39 14.98 -11.15 12.59
CA ILE A 39 15.04 -12.55 12.12
C ILE A 39 15.10 -12.61 10.60
N SER A 40 14.26 -11.87 9.88
CA SER A 40 14.23 -11.88 8.41
C SER A 40 15.54 -11.38 7.83
N TYR A 41 16.17 -10.37 8.44
CA TYR A 41 17.49 -9.89 8.04
C TYR A 41 18.58 -10.96 8.23
N ASN A 42 18.60 -11.65 9.36
CA ASN A 42 19.56 -12.72 9.60
C ASN A 42 19.37 -13.92 8.65
N ASN A 43 18.12 -14.22 8.28
CA ASN A 43 17.83 -15.31 7.36
C ASN A 43 18.33 -15.03 5.92
N LEU A 44 18.55 -13.76 5.52
CA LEU A 44 19.14 -13.45 4.21
C LEU A 44 20.57 -14.01 4.04
N PHE A 45 21.30 -14.26 5.11
CA PHE A 45 22.66 -14.79 5.07
C PHE A 45 22.75 -16.32 5.10
N ILE A 46 21.59 -17.02 5.08
CA ILE A 46 21.55 -18.49 5.12
C ILE A 46 21.61 -19.04 3.69
N ASN A 47 22.68 -19.76 3.37
CA ASN A 47 22.95 -20.27 2.02
C ASN A 47 21.85 -21.21 1.49
N TYR A 48 21.26 -22.06 2.32
CA TYR A 48 20.19 -23.00 1.91
C TYR A 48 18.93 -22.30 1.41
N LEU A 49 18.70 -21.04 1.76
CA LEU A 49 17.52 -20.29 1.31
C LEU A 49 17.66 -19.74 -0.13
N TYR A 50 18.85 -19.82 -0.73
CA TYR A 50 19.02 -19.53 -2.15
C TYR A 50 18.33 -20.60 -3.02
N GLU A 51 18.29 -21.85 -2.56
CA GLU A 51 17.69 -22.98 -3.28
C GLU A 51 16.18 -23.14 -2.97
N SER A 52 15.61 -22.33 -2.12
CA SER A 52 14.26 -22.43 -1.55
C SER A 52 14.07 -23.63 -0.61
N VAL A 53 13.29 -23.42 0.46
CA VAL A 53 12.93 -24.45 1.43
C VAL A 53 11.43 -24.60 1.50
N GLY A 54 10.95 -25.80 1.16
CA GLY A 54 9.54 -26.15 1.29
C GLY A 54 9.16 -26.46 2.74
N ILE A 55 8.07 -25.87 3.21
CA ILE A 55 7.51 -26.07 4.55
C ILE A 55 6.11 -26.68 4.43
N LEU A 56 5.68 -27.46 5.44
CA LEU A 56 4.38 -28.11 5.51
C LEU A 56 4.08 -28.98 4.27
N GLY A 57 5.03 -29.82 3.89
CA GLY A 57 4.86 -30.72 2.74
C GLY A 57 4.88 -30.03 1.38
N GLY A 58 5.51 -28.85 1.28
CA GLY A 58 5.62 -28.10 0.03
C GLY A 58 4.46 -27.12 -0.23
N LEU A 59 3.54 -26.92 0.72
CA LEU A 59 2.46 -25.93 0.58
C LEU A 59 2.99 -24.48 0.57
N PHE A 60 4.12 -24.25 1.24
CA PHE A 60 4.77 -22.96 1.35
C PHE A 60 6.26 -23.10 1.03
N ASN A 61 6.78 -22.23 0.18
CA ASN A 61 8.20 -22.16 -0.20
C ASN A 61 8.82 -20.86 0.29
N ILE A 62 9.90 -20.97 1.07
CA ILE A 62 10.68 -19.81 1.52
C ILE A 62 11.93 -19.73 0.66
N SER A 63 12.03 -18.66 -0.12
CA SER A 63 13.19 -18.30 -0.92
C SER A 63 13.80 -16.99 -0.39
N SER A 64 15.02 -16.65 -0.83
CA SER A 64 15.66 -15.37 -0.51
C SER A 64 14.80 -14.18 -0.93
N ILE A 65 14.08 -14.30 -2.05
CA ILE A 65 13.19 -13.28 -2.59
C ILE A 65 11.97 -13.06 -1.67
N SER A 66 11.32 -14.15 -1.23
CA SER A 66 10.20 -14.06 -0.31
C SER A 66 10.61 -13.39 1.00
N ILE A 67 11.82 -13.63 1.50
CA ILE A 67 12.35 -13.01 2.73
C ILE A 67 12.53 -11.49 2.55
N ILE A 68 13.00 -11.03 1.38
CA ILE A 68 13.16 -9.60 1.12
C ILE A 68 11.80 -8.88 1.12
N PHE A 69 10.78 -9.47 0.49
CA PHE A 69 9.43 -8.91 0.54
C PHE A 69 8.81 -8.98 1.94
N HIS A 70 9.10 -10.02 2.73
CA HIS A 70 8.70 -10.07 4.14
C HIS A 70 9.34 -8.93 4.94
N LEU A 71 10.64 -8.68 4.76
CA LEU A 71 11.34 -7.59 5.41
C LEU A 71 10.71 -6.25 5.05
N LEU A 72 10.40 -6.01 3.78
CA LEU A 72 9.70 -4.80 3.33
C LEU A 72 8.33 -4.64 4.01
N ILE A 73 7.52 -5.69 4.07
CA ILE A 73 6.20 -5.67 4.73
C ILE A 73 6.35 -5.38 6.24
N PHE A 74 7.32 -6.01 6.92
CA PHE A 74 7.52 -5.76 8.35
C PHE A 74 7.96 -4.33 8.65
N VAL A 75 8.85 -3.75 7.85
CA VAL A 75 9.28 -2.35 8.01
C VAL A 75 8.11 -1.40 7.81
N LEU A 76 7.33 -1.57 6.74
CA LEU A 76 6.18 -0.72 6.46
C LEU A 76 5.07 -0.88 7.52
N SER A 77 4.79 -2.12 7.94
CA SER A 77 3.78 -2.38 8.97
C SER A 77 4.19 -1.84 10.34
N LEU A 78 5.46 -1.88 10.69
CA LEU A 78 5.98 -1.28 11.92
C LEU A 78 5.70 0.23 11.95
N ILE A 79 5.98 0.94 10.84
CA ILE A 79 5.70 2.37 10.73
C ILE A 79 4.20 2.64 10.88
N ILE A 80 3.34 1.85 10.24
CA ILE A 80 1.88 2.04 10.32
C ILE A 80 1.36 1.75 11.75
N ILE A 81 1.82 0.68 12.40
CA ILE A 81 1.41 0.35 13.77
C ILE A 81 1.89 1.43 14.75
N SER A 82 3.02 2.09 14.50
CA SER A 82 3.51 3.17 15.35
C SER A 82 2.52 4.35 15.46
N LEU A 83 1.66 4.57 14.44
CA LEU A 83 0.61 5.58 14.46
C LEU A 83 -0.44 5.33 15.55
N THR A 84 -0.67 4.08 15.89
CA THR A 84 -1.66 3.68 16.93
C THR A 84 -1.02 3.41 18.27
N GLY A 85 0.27 3.14 18.31
CA GLY A 85 1.03 2.87 19.54
C GLY A 85 1.36 4.13 20.37
N PHE A 86 1.32 5.31 19.75
CA PHE A 86 1.65 6.58 20.40
C PHE A 86 0.60 7.63 20.11
N TYR A 87 0.36 8.53 21.08
CA TYR A 87 -0.53 9.66 20.85
C TYR A 87 0.07 10.61 19.81
N SER A 88 -0.74 11.02 18.85
CA SER A 88 -0.32 11.82 17.70
C SER A 88 0.06 13.27 18.02
N ARG A 89 -0.39 13.80 19.16
CA ARG A 89 -0.17 15.19 19.59
C ARG A 89 0.42 15.28 20.99
N LYS A 90 1.36 16.20 21.18
CA LYS A 90 1.79 16.68 22.48
C LYS A 90 0.99 17.94 22.82
N TYR A 91 0.19 17.92 23.85
CA TYR A 91 -0.51 19.12 24.33
C TYR A 91 0.32 19.79 25.41
N LEU A 92 0.64 21.06 25.22
CA LEU A 92 1.04 21.97 26.28
C LEU A 92 -0.24 22.46 26.97
N SER A 93 -0.53 21.93 28.17
CA SER A 93 -1.73 22.27 28.92
C SER A 93 -1.52 23.58 29.68
N SER A 94 -2.17 24.65 29.26
CA SER A 94 -2.13 25.92 29.99
C SER A 94 -3.34 26.16 30.88
N ASN A 95 -4.43 25.38 30.86
CA ASN A 95 -5.58 25.66 31.74
C ASN A 95 -6.31 24.40 32.24
N GLN A 96 -6.54 24.38 33.56
CA GLN A 96 -7.16 23.24 34.29
C GLN A 96 -8.64 23.01 33.96
N GLN A 97 -9.39 23.99 33.47
CA GLN A 97 -10.83 23.87 33.19
C GLN A 97 -11.13 23.17 31.84
N GLN A 98 -10.17 23.11 30.90
CA GLN A 98 -10.31 22.37 29.63
C GLN A 98 -9.88 20.90 29.74
N LYS A 99 -9.42 20.42 30.91
CA LYS A 99 -8.89 19.05 31.09
C LYS A 99 -9.88 17.95 30.71
N ASN A 100 -11.16 18.10 31.00
CA ASN A 100 -12.15 17.04 30.78
C ASN A 100 -12.59 16.92 29.30
N THR A 101 -12.67 18.04 28.58
CA THR A 101 -12.99 18.02 27.14
C THR A 101 -11.78 17.68 26.27
N THR A 102 -10.58 18.14 26.67
CA THR A 102 -9.33 17.86 25.96
C THR A 102 -8.87 16.41 26.11
N VAL A 103 -9.18 15.75 27.25
CA VAL A 103 -8.88 14.32 27.43
C VAL A 103 -9.77 13.45 26.53
N LYS A 104 -11.05 13.81 26.35
CA LYS A 104 -11.92 13.11 25.39
C LYS A 104 -11.48 13.32 23.94
N ASN A 105 -10.98 14.51 23.58
CA ASN A 105 -10.48 14.82 22.24
C ASN A 105 -9.06 14.30 21.98
N LYS A 106 -8.31 13.91 23.02
CA LYS A 106 -6.99 13.26 22.90
C LYS A 106 -7.09 11.80 22.46
N LYS A 107 -8.18 11.11 22.80
CA LYS A 107 -8.42 9.73 22.43
C LYS A 107 -9.20 9.73 21.12
N GLY A 108 -8.52 9.63 19.98
CA GLY A 108 -9.14 9.21 18.73
C GLY A 108 -9.85 7.86 18.96
N GLU A 109 -10.88 7.56 18.21
CA GLU A 109 -11.64 6.29 18.34
C GLU A 109 -10.74 5.07 18.23
N GLN A 110 -9.70 5.14 17.41
CA GLN A 110 -8.69 4.08 17.23
C GLN A 110 -8.00 3.65 18.54
N TYR A 111 -7.86 4.54 19.52
CA TYR A 111 -7.25 4.21 20.82
C TYR A 111 -8.23 3.56 21.78
N THR A 112 -9.51 3.53 21.45
CA THR A 112 -10.55 2.87 22.24
C THR A 112 -10.84 1.45 21.75
N ILE A 113 -10.43 1.12 20.52
CA ILE A 113 -10.67 -0.18 19.90
C ILE A 113 -9.51 -1.12 20.24
N ILE A 114 -9.78 -2.11 21.06
CA ILE A 114 -8.78 -3.06 21.57
C ILE A 114 -8.33 -4.01 20.46
N GLU A 115 -9.26 -4.43 19.61
CA GLU A 115 -9.07 -5.42 18.57
C GLU A 115 -8.28 -4.91 17.37
N TYR A 116 -8.06 -3.59 17.27
CA TYR A 116 -7.40 -2.97 16.11
C TYR A 116 -6.03 -3.57 15.80
N SER A 117 -5.18 -3.69 16.82
CA SER A 117 -3.84 -4.24 16.69
C SER A 117 -3.83 -5.73 16.35
N LEU A 118 -4.80 -6.48 16.87
CA LEU A 118 -4.98 -7.90 16.59
C LEU A 118 -5.37 -8.12 15.13
N ILE A 119 -6.34 -7.36 14.61
CA ILE A 119 -6.78 -7.46 13.21
C ILE A 119 -5.63 -7.15 12.25
N ILE A 120 -4.82 -6.11 12.53
CA ILE A 120 -3.64 -5.80 11.72
C ILE A 120 -2.66 -6.98 11.69
N GLN A 121 -2.40 -7.62 12.84
CA GLN A 121 -1.52 -8.80 12.87
C GLN A 121 -2.08 -9.98 12.06
N PHE A 122 -3.39 -10.22 12.09
CA PHE A 122 -4.02 -11.22 11.23
C PHE A 122 -3.81 -10.93 9.74
N ILE A 123 -3.97 -9.67 9.32
CA ILE A 123 -3.74 -9.29 7.93
C ILE A 123 -2.27 -9.49 7.55
N ILE A 124 -1.33 -9.12 8.42
CA ILE A 124 0.10 -9.31 8.17
C ILE A 124 0.45 -10.81 8.07
N THR A 125 -0.14 -11.67 8.89
CA THR A 125 0.06 -13.13 8.73
C THR A 125 -0.44 -13.62 7.38
N GLY A 126 -1.62 -13.17 6.95
CA GLY A 126 -2.15 -13.49 5.63
C GLY A 126 -1.23 -13.01 4.49
N THR A 127 -0.66 -11.79 4.60
CA THR A 127 0.27 -11.26 3.58
C THR A 127 1.56 -12.07 3.48
N ILE A 128 2.10 -12.53 4.60
CA ILE A 128 3.34 -13.32 4.63
C ILE A 128 3.09 -14.72 4.06
N LEU A 129 2.02 -15.38 4.50
CA LEU A 129 1.63 -16.69 3.98
C LEU A 129 1.35 -16.63 2.48
N LEU A 130 0.76 -15.53 2.00
CA LEU A 130 0.49 -15.33 0.58
C LEU A 130 1.79 -15.31 -0.23
N ILE A 131 2.79 -14.53 0.17
CA ILE A 131 4.07 -14.42 -0.55
C ILE A 131 4.82 -15.75 -0.60
N THR A 132 4.68 -16.59 0.42
CA THR A 132 5.35 -17.90 0.50
C THR A 132 4.53 -19.04 -0.09
N SER A 133 3.28 -18.82 -0.50
CA SER A 133 2.42 -19.89 -1.03
C SER A 133 2.96 -20.44 -2.34
N SER A 134 3.11 -21.76 -2.42
CA SER A 134 3.51 -22.52 -3.62
C SER A 134 2.40 -23.44 -4.16
N ASP A 135 1.28 -23.49 -3.45
CA ASP A 135 0.10 -24.25 -3.83
C ASP A 135 -1.09 -23.31 -4.06
N LEU A 136 -1.94 -23.58 -5.06
CA LEU A 136 -3.10 -22.74 -5.38
C LEU A 136 -4.14 -22.70 -4.25
N VAL A 137 -4.30 -23.79 -3.50
CA VAL A 137 -5.24 -23.84 -2.36
C VAL A 137 -4.70 -22.98 -1.21
N SER A 138 -3.42 -23.12 -0.87
CA SER A 138 -2.79 -22.27 0.16
C SER A 138 -2.78 -20.81 -0.22
N LEU A 139 -2.62 -20.50 -1.52
CA LEU A 139 -2.74 -19.15 -2.08
C LEU A 139 -4.14 -18.58 -1.83
N PHE A 140 -5.19 -19.33 -2.16
CA PHE A 140 -6.57 -18.89 -1.94
C PHE A 140 -6.85 -18.63 -0.44
N LEU A 141 -6.46 -19.57 0.43
CA LEU A 141 -6.68 -19.44 1.88
C LEU A 141 -5.95 -18.23 2.47
N SER A 142 -4.72 -17.97 2.02
CA SER A 142 -3.94 -16.80 2.48
C SER A 142 -4.53 -15.46 1.99
N ILE A 143 -5.05 -15.42 0.75
CA ILE A 143 -5.79 -14.26 0.24
C ILE A 143 -7.04 -14.00 1.06
N GLU A 144 -7.81 -15.05 1.41
CA GLU A 144 -9.02 -14.89 2.21
C GLU A 144 -8.70 -14.46 3.64
N LEU A 145 -7.66 -15.02 4.27
CA LEU A 145 -7.20 -14.59 5.60
C LEU A 145 -6.89 -13.08 5.61
N GLN A 146 -6.19 -12.60 4.59
CA GLN A 146 -5.88 -11.18 4.44
C GLN A 146 -7.15 -10.35 4.19
N SER A 147 -8.03 -10.79 3.28
CA SER A 147 -9.19 -10.00 2.85
C SER A 147 -10.25 -9.88 3.94
N TYR A 148 -10.56 -10.93 4.70
CA TYR A 148 -11.49 -10.84 5.83
C TYR A 148 -11.00 -9.88 6.90
N GLY A 149 -9.71 -9.90 7.21
CA GLY A 149 -9.11 -8.92 8.12
C GLY A 149 -9.29 -7.48 7.64
N LEU A 150 -9.13 -7.23 6.33
CA LEU A 150 -9.34 -5.91 5.74
C LEU A 150 -10.80 -5.45 5.79
N TYR A 151 -11.77 -6.35 5.52
CA TYR A 151 -13.19 -6.02 5.60
C TYR A 151 -13.58 -5.59 7.01
N ILE A 152 -13.13 -6.34 8.02
CA ILE A 152 -13.36 -6.00 9.43
C ILE A 152 -12.67 -4.66 9.78
N LEU A 153 -11.44 -4.45 9.32
CA LEU A 153 -10.69 -3.21 9.59
C LEU A 153 -11.41 -1.98 9.01
N CYS A 154 -12.04 -2.09 7.83
CA CYS A 154 -12.80 -1.01 7.21
C CYS A 154 -14.10 -0.71 7.97
N THR A 155 -14.77 -1.72 8.55
CA THR A 155 -16.05 -1.57 9.26
C THR A 155 -15.91 -1.26 10.76
N ILE A 156 -14.69 -1.30 11.31
CA ILE A 156 -14.43 -1.20 12.76
C ILE A 156 -14.97 0.11 13.39
N TYR A 157 -15.06 1.18 12.59
CA TYR A 157 -15.60 2.49 13.02
C TYR A 157 -17.11 2.56 12.82
N ARG A 158 -17.83 1.74 13.59
CA ARG A 158 -19.30 1.57 13.48
C ARG A 158 -20.12 2.84 13.69
N ASN A 159 -19.54 3.89 14.32
CA ASN A 159 -20.24 5.15 14.58
C ASN A 159 -20.28 6.07 13.33
N SER A 160 -19.57 5.75 12.25
CA SER A 160 -19.57 6.48 11.00
C SER A 160 -20.31 5.69 9.93
N GLU A 161 -21.41 6.23 9.41
CA GLU A 161 -22.19 5.59 8.34
C GLU A 161 -21.35 5.40 7.07
N SER A 162 -20.46 6.36 6.76
CA SER A 162 -19.58 6.28 5.60
C SER A 162 -18.62 5.09 5.68
N SER A 163 -18.03 4.81 6.86
CA SER A 163 -17.10 3.68 7.00
C SER A 163 -17.80 2.33 6.96
N THR A 164 -18.99 2.22 7.56
CA THR A 164 -19.77 0.97 7.51
C THR A 164 -20.29 0.67 6.11
N ALA A 165 -20.78 1.68 5.38
CA ALA A 165 -21.21 1.54 3.99
C ALA A 165 -20.04 1.16 3.08
N SER A 166 -18.90 1.83 3.19
CA SER A 166 -17.69 1.53 2.41
C SER A 166 -17.12 0.15 2.72
N GLY A 167 -17.15 -0.28 3.98
CA GLY A 167 -16.74 -1.62 4.38
C GLY A 167 -17.66 -2.71 3.82
N LEU A 168 -18.98 -2.47 3.78
CA LEU A 168 -19.94 -3.39 3.19
C LEU A 168 -19.74 -3.51 1.67
N THR A 169 -19.55 -2.41 0.96
CA THR A 169 -19.26 -2.44 -0.50
C THR A 169 -17.96 -3.20 -0.77
N TYR A 170 -16.91 -3.01 0.06
CA TYR A 170 -15.65 -3.73 -0.06
C TYR A 170 -15.82 -5.24 0.17
N PHE A 171 -16.62 -5.63 1.16
CA PHE A 171 -16.92 -7.03 1.45
C PHE A 171 -17.68 -7.72 0.30
N LEU A 172 -18.76 -7.11 -0.21
CA LEU A 172 -19.57 -7.70 -1.28
C LEU A 172 -18.77 -7.86 -2.57
N LEU A 173 -18.06 -6.81 -2.99
CA LEU A 173 -17.28 -6.83 -4.21
C LEU A 173 -16.02 -7.70 -4.06
N GLY A 174 -15.43 -7.71 -2.87
CA GLY A 174 -14.31 -8.60 -2.55
C GLY A 174 -14.70 -10.07 -2.55
N GLY A 175 -15.90 -10.41 -2.05
CA GLY A 175 -16.45 -11.76 -2.13
C GLY A 175 -16.66 -12.22 -3.57
N LEU A 176 -17.14 -11.35 -4.45
CA LEU A 176 -17.26 -11.65 -5.88
C LEU A 176 -15.90 -11.96 -6.50
N SER A 177 -14.86 -11.21 -6.16
CA SER A 177 -13.50 -11.48 -6.67
C SER A 177 -12.94 -12.83 -6.20
N SER A 178 -13.23 -13.23 -4.96
CA SER A 178 -12.79 -14.51 -4.44
C SER A 178 -13.49 -15.70 -5.11
N CYS A 179 -14.77 -15.53 -5.52
CA CYS A 179 -15.46 -16.53 -6.33
C CYS A 179 -14.78 -16.75 -7.69
N PHE A 180 -14.30 -15.70 -8.37
CA PHE A 180 -13.54 -15.83 -9.62
C PHE A 180 -12.22 -16.58 -9.42
N ILE A 181 -11.47 -16.26 -8.35
CA ILE A 181 -10.22 -16.94 -8.03
C ILE A 181 -10.48 -18.42 -7.77
N LEU A 182 -11.47 -18.75 -6.92
CA LEU A 182 -11.79 -20.14 -6.58
C LEU A 182 -12.27 -20.94 -7.80
N LEU A 183 -13.10 -20.33 -8.65
CA LEU A 183 -13.55 -20.95 -9.88
C LEU A 183 -12.37 -21.25 -10.82
N GLY A 184 -11.45 -20.31 -10.99
CA GLY A 184 -10.24 -20.50 -11.79
C GLY A 184 -9.37 -21.63 -11.26
N ILE A 185 -9.13 -21.69 -9.94
CA ILE A 185 -8.38 -22.76 -9.28
C ILE A 185 -9.07 -24.12 -9.48
N GLY A 186 -10.38 -24.19 -9.28
CA GLY A 186 -11.15 -25.41 -9.46
C GLY A 186 -11.09 -25.96 -10.89
N LEU A 187 -11.15 -25.08 -11.90
CA LEU A 187 -11.00 -25.45 -13.30
C LEU A 187 -9.59 -25.90 -13.64
N ILE A 188 -8.56 -25.26 -13.07
CA ILE A 188 -7.17 -25.72 -13.24
C ILE A 188 -7.02 -27.12 -12.68
N TYR A 189 -7.48 -27.36 -11.45
CA TYR A 189 -7.40 -28.68 -10.83
C TYR A 189 -8.16 -29.75 -11.61
N ALA A 190 -9.34 -29.43 -12.11
CA ALA A 190 -10.13 -30.37 -12.92
C ALA A 190 -9.41 -30.80 -14.20
N ASN A 191 -8.61 -29.90 -14.81
CA ASN A 191 -7.90 -30.19 -16.05
C ASN A 191 -6.49 -30.76 -15.85
N SER A 192 -5.76 -30.32 -14.81
CA SER A 192 -4.37 -30.71 -14.59
C SER A 192 -4.18 -31.80 -13.54
N GLY A 193 -5.16 -31.99 -12.63
CA GLY A 193 -5.06 -32.90 -11.49
C GLY A 193 -4.07 -32.46 -10.40
N THR A 194 -3.44 -31.29 -10.54
CA THR A 194 -2.44 -30.77 -9.59
C THR A 194 -2.77 -29.37 -9.15
N THR A 195 -2.36 -29.02 -7.92
CA THR A 195 -2.53 -27.67 -7.34
C THR A 195 -1.21 -26.93 -7.16
N TYR A 196 -0.06 -27.60 -7.29
CA TYR A 196 1.27 -27.02 -7.11
C TYR A 196 1.68 -26.15 -8.29
N LEU A 197 2.19 -24.96 -8.02
CA LEU A 197 2.67 -24.02 -9.05
C LEU A 197 3.83 -24.59 -9.86
N ASP A 198 4.76 -25.31 -9.24
CA ASP A 198 5.90 -25.92 -9.90
C ASP A 198 5.47 -26.99 -10.94
N SER A 199 4.38 -27.72 -10.66
CA SER A 199 3.86 -28.71 -11.60
C SER A 199 3.29 -28.06 -12.87
N PHE A 200 2.76 -26.82 -12.78
CA PHE A 200 2.32 -26.08 -13.97
C PHE A 200 3.48 -25.72 -14.88
N TYR A 201 4.62 -25.33 -14.33
CA TYR A 201 5.82 -25.06 -15.12
C TYR A 201 6.25 -26.31 -15.91
N ILE A 202 6.22 -27.48 -15.30
CA ILE A 202 6.54 -28.76 -15.94
C ILE A 202 5.51 -29.09 -17.04
N ILE A 203 4.22 -28.97 -16.75
CA ILE A 203 3.14 -29.26 -17.70
C ILE A 203 3.24 -28.33 -18.91
N THR A 204 3.50 -27.03 -18.70
CA THR A 204 3.61 -26.04 -19.79
C THR A 204 4.81 -26.29 -20.67
N ASN A 205 5.95 -26.68 -20.12
CA ASN A 205 7.13 -27.02 -20.90
C ASN A 205 6.92 -28.31 -21.72
N ILE A 206 6.29 -29.33 -21.12
CA ILE A 206 5.97 -30.58 -21.82
C ILE A 206 4.98 -30.32 -22.97
N THR A 207 3.92 -29.54 -22.75
CA THR A 207 2.94 -29.22 -23.79
C THR A 207 3.57 -28.45 -24.95
N ASN A 208 4.51 -27.54 -24.70
CA ASN A 208 5.23 -26.81 -25.75
C ASN A 208 6.13 -27.75 -26.61
N ILE A 209 6.78 -28.73 -25.98
CA ILE A 209 7.61 -29.71 -26.67
C ILE A 209 6.75 -30.66 -27.52
N LEU A 210 5.60 -31.10 -27.01
CA LEU A 210 4.69 -32.01 -27.72
C LEU A 210 3.97 -31.33 -28.88
N THR A 211 3.74 -30.02 -28.86
CA THR A 211 3.08 -29.28 -29.95
C THR A 211 3.92 -29.25 -31.23
N GLU A 212 5.23 -29.41 -31.13
CA GLU A 212 6.11 -29.46 -32.33
C GLU A 212 6.12 -30.85 -32.98
N ASN A 213 5.95 -31.94 -32.25
CA ASN A 213 6.24 -33.29 -32.75
C ASN A 213 5.02 -34.27 -32.78
N GLU A 214 3.97 -34.08 -31.98
CA GLU A 214 2.89 -35.07 -31.84
C GLU A 214 1.48 -34.44 -31.73
N LEU A 215 1.12 -33.60 -32.68
CA LEU A 215 -0.16 -32.87 -32.72
C LEU A 215 -1.43 -33.74 -32.90
N ASN A 216 -1.34 -35.07 -32.84
CA ASN A 216 -2.43 -35.96 -33.19
C ASN A 216 -3.24 -36.54 -31.99
N ASN A 217 -2.83 -36.29 -30.74
CA ASN A 217 -3.61 -36.75 -29.60
C ASN A 217 -4.59 -35.67 -29.14
N PRO A 218 -5.93 -35.89 -29.27
CA PRO A 218 -6.94 -34.87 -28.93
C PRO A 218 -6.90 -34.46 -27.44
N MET A 219 -6.62 -35.40 -26.52
CA MET A 219 -6.61 -35.11 -25.09
C MET A 219 -5.52 -34.14 -24.64
N THR A 220 -4.31 -34.19 -25.22
CA THR A 220 -3.22 -33.27 -24.83
C THR A 220 -3.45 -31.86 -25.34
N LYS A 221 -4.11 -31.73 -26.51
CA LYS A 221 -4.52 -30.43 -27.06
C LYS A 221 -5.58 -29.75 -26.19
N ASP A 222 -6.55 -30.54 -25.70
CA ASP A 222 -7.64 -29.99 -24.90
C ASP A 222 -7.12 -29.44 -23.55
N ILE A 223 -6.24 -30.18 -22.86
CA ILE A 223 -5.65 -29.74 -21.59
C ILE A 223 -4.84 -28.42 -21.79
N ALA A 224 -4.00 -28.35 -22.80
CA ALA A 224 -3.20 -27.18 -23.07
C ALA A 224 -4.06 -25.93 -23.41
N SER A 225 -5.21 -26.13 -24.05
CA SER A 225 -6.09 -25.03 -24.44
C SER A 225 -6.89 -24.41 -23.28
N TYR A 226 -7.22 -25.19 -22.23
CA TYR A 226 -8.05 -24.71 -21.13
C TYR A 226 -7.26 -23.96 -20.03
N ILE A 227 -5.99 -24.27 -19.80
CA ILE A 227 -5.16 -23.65 -18.74
C ILE A 227 -5.09 -22.13 -18.88
N PRO A 228 -4.86 -21.52 -20.06
CA PRO A 228 -4.81 -20.07 -20.19
C PRO A 228 -6.11 -19.36 -19.77
N TYR A 229 -7.26 -19.94 -20.09
CA TYR A 229 -8.57 -19.36 -19.69
C TYR A 229 -8.79 -19.45 -18.17
N CYS A 230 -8.33 -20.52 -17.55
CA CYS A 230 -8.38 -20.65 -16.09
C CYS A 230 -7.49 -19.62 -15.39
N LEU A 231 -6.27 -19.39 -15.92
CA LEU A 231 -5.37 -18.35 -15.45
C LEU A 231 -5.96 -16.94 -15.64
N LEU A 232 -6.68 -16.70 -16.75
CA LEU A 232 -7.43 -15.47 -16.96
C LEU A 232 -8.46 -15.22 -15.85
N LEU A 233 -9.21 -16.23 -15.43
CA LEU A 233 -10.18 -16.09 -14.35
C LEU A 233 -9.51 -15.74 -13.01
N ILE A 234 -8.39 -16.39 -12.68
CA ILE A 234 -7.61 -16.08 -11.48
C ILE A 234 -7.09 -14.63 -11.55
N THR A 235 -6.53 -14.22 -12.69
CA THR A 235 -6.01 -12.85 -12.85
C THR A 235 -7.09 -11.79 -12.76
N ILE A 236 -8.29 -12.01 -13.30
CA ILE A 236 -9.44 -11.12 -13.13
C ILE A 236 -9.74 -10.93 -11.63
N GLY A 237 -9.77 -12.01 -10.84
CA GLY A 237 -9.99 -11.91 -9.40
C GLY A 237 -8.87 -11.18 -8.67
N LEU A 238 -7.60 -11.40 -9.05
CA LEU A 238 -6.46 -10.68 -8.49
C LEU A 238 -6.46 -9.19 -8.86
N LEU A 239 -6.71 -8.85 -10.13
CA LEU A 239 -6.83 -7.45 -10.60
C LEU A 239 -7.94 -6.71 -9.87
N PHE A 240 -9.06 -7.39 -9.60
CA PHE A 240 -10.13 -6.83 -8.79
C PHE A 240 -9.64 -6.49 -7.36
N LYS A 241 -8.99 -7.43 -6.68
CA LYS A 241 -8.46 -7.21 -5.31
C LYS A 241 -7.37 -6.12 -5.27
N MET A 242 -6.56 -5.97 -6.31
CA MET A 242 -5.56 -4.90 -6.43
C MET A 242 -6.15 -3.54 -6.80
N SER A 243 -7.40 -3.49 -7.26
CA SER A 243 -8.05 -2.30 -7.81
C SER A 243 -7.45 -1.81 -9.14
N ALA A 244 -7.01 -2.71 -10.00
CA ALA A 244 -6.58 -2.36 -11.34
C ALA A 244 -7.79 -2.14 -12.26
N ALA A 245 -7.67 -1.23 -13.22
CA ALA A 245 -8.75 -1.03 -14.18
C ALA A 245 -8.82 -2.21 -15.19
N PRO A 246 -10.03 -2.63 -15.58
CA PRO A 246 -11.34 -1.95 -15.40
C PRO A 246 -12.02 -2.16 -14.05
N LEU A 247 -11.52 -3.03 -13.18
CA LEU A 247 -12.17 -3.49 -11.95
C LEU A 247 -11.85 -2.62 -10.71
N HIS A 248 -11.65 -1.31 -10.91
CA HIS A 248 -11.16 -0.35 -9.91
C HIS A 248 -12.25 0.33 -9.08
N PHE A 249 -13.53 0.18 -9.42
CA PHE A 249 -14.65 1.00 -8.94
C PHE A 249 -14.75 1.12 -7.42
N TRP A 250 -14.39 0.09 -6.69
CA TRP A 250 -14.51 0.06 -5.24
C TRP A 250 -13.47 0.94 -4.52
N SER A 251 -12.26 1.09 -5.08
CA SER A 251 -11.14 1.69 -4.34
C SER A 251 -11.29 3.18 -4.05
N PRO A 252 -11.80 4.05 -4.96
CA PRO A 252 -12.00 5.46 -4.64
C PRO A 252 -13.07 5.68 -3.56
N ASP A 253 -14.15 4.90 -3.60
CA ASP A 253 -15.24 5.03 -2.64
C ASP A 253 -14.85 4.49 -1.26
N VAL A 254 -14.16 3.35 -1.21
CA VAL A 254 -13.66 2.78 0.04
C VAL A 254 -12.61 3.70 0.68
N TYR A 255 -11.64 4.22 -0.08
CA TYR A 255 -10.62 5.11 0.49
C TYR A 255 -11.20 6.41 1.04
N ASP A 256 -12.26 6.93 0.40
CA ASP A 256 -12.93 8.14 0.88
C ASP A 256 -13.73 7.89 2.16
N GLY A 257 -14.42 6.75 2.26
CA GLY A 257 -15.30 6.44 3.39
C GLY A 257 -14.58 5.98 4.66
N ILE A 258 -13.41 5.35 4.55
CA ILE A 258 -12.67 4.87 5.73
C ILE A 258 -11.74 5.94 6.31
N PRO A 259 -11.37 5.87 7.60
CA PRO A 259 -10.42 6.79 8.22
C PRO A 259 -9.03 6.72 7.56
N THR A 260 -8.30 7.85 7.53
CA THR A 260 -6.98 7.94 6.87
C THR A 260 -5.94 6.98 7.44
N ILE A 261 -6.01 6.64 8.73
CA ILE A 261 -5.12 5.65 9.35
C ILE A 261 -5.37 4.25 8.81
N VAL A 262 -6.62 3.89 8.54
CA VAL A 262 -6.98 2.61 7.91
C VAL A 262 -6.61 2.63 6.43
N THR A 263 -6.83 3.75 5.73
CA THR A 263 -6.45 3.87 4.31
C THR A 263 -4.96 3.69 4.08
N THR A 264 -4.07 4.16 5.00
CA THR A 264 -2.62 3.94 4.88
C THR A 264 -2.28 2.46 4.82
N PHE A 265 -2.93 1.65 5.65
CA PHE A 265 -2.70 0.21 5.68
C PHE A 265 -3.26 -0.50 4.45
N VAL A 266 -4.54 -0.24 4.11
CA VAL A 266 -5.25 -0.85 2.97
C VAL A 266 -4.60 -0.50 1.62
N ALA A 267 -4.04 0.71 1.49
CA ALA A 267 -3.43 1.16 0.25
C ALA A 267 -2.08 0.51 -0.05
N ILE A 268 -1.35 0.00 0.95
CA ILE A 268 0.04 -0.39 0.80
C ILE A 268 0.24 -1.89 1.00
N ILE A 269 0.01 -2.38 2.22
CA ILE A 269 0.40 -3.73 2.62
C ILE A 269 -0.27 -4.83 1.77
N PRO A 270 -1.61 -4.83 1.59
CA PRO A 270 -2.27 -5.87 0.81
C PRO A 270 -1.87 -5.86 -0.66
N LYS A 271 -1.65 -4.67 -1.22
CA LYS A 271 -1.28 -4.53 -2.63
C LYS A 271 0.09 -5.12 -2.91
N ILE A 272 1.06 -4.93 -2.01
CA ILE A 272 2.41 -5.51 -2.18
C ILE A 272 2.32 -7.03 -2.30
N SER A 273 1.62 -7.70 -1.39
CA SER A 273 1.52 -9.17 -1.41
C SER A 273 0.80 -9.71 -2.64
N LEU A 274 -0.30 -9.06 -3.06
CA LEU A 274 -1.04 -9.44 -4.27
C LEU A 274 -0.23 -9.23 -5.55
N ILE A 275 0.55 -8.17 -5.63
CA ILE A 275 1.42 -7.88 -6.77
C ILE A 275 2.55 -8.91 -6.87
N VAL A 276 3.15 -9.29 -5.73
CA VAL A 276 4.23 -10.30 -5.69
C VAL A 276 3.72 -11.66 -6.14
N ILE A 277 2.53 -12.06 -5.70
CA ILE A 277 1.93 -13.33 -6.18
C ILE A 277 1.57 -13.29 -7.66
N LEU A 278 1.02 -12.18 -8.14
CA LEU A 278 0.76 -12.03 -9.56
C LEU A 278 2.05 -12.16 -10.39
N PHE A 279 3.14 -11.59 -9.90
CA PHE A 279 4.45 -11.72 -10.51
C PHE A 279 4.93 -13.19 -10.51
N HIS A 280 4.79 -13.92 -9.40
CA HIS A 280 5.12 -15.35 -9.34
C HIS A 280 4.29 -16.15 -10.36
N LEU A 281 2.98 -15.91 -10.44
CA LEU A 281 2.12 -16.56 -11.44
C LEU A 281 2.59 -16.29 -12.87
N VAL A 282 2.93 -15.05 -13.21
CA VAL A 282 3.45 -14.69 -14.55
C VAL A 282 4.76 -15.41 -14.83
N HIS A 283 5.69 -15.43 -13.87
CA HIS A 283 7.00 -16.04 -14.05
C HIS A 283 6.91 -17.56 -14.31
N PHE A 284 6.06 -18.28 -13.54
CA PHE A 284 5.88 -19.73 -13.70
C PHE A 284 5.09 -20.12 -14.96
N THR A 285 4.28 -19.20 -15.53
CA THR A 285 3.34 -19.53 -16.59
C THR A 285 3.52 -18.71 -17.86
N ASN A 286 4.65 -18.04 -18.05
CA ASN A 286 4.90 -17.11 -19.16
C ASN A 286 4.80 -17.78 -20.55
N ASN A 287 5.11 -19.06 -20.64
CA ASN A 287 5.15 -19.81 -21.90
C ASN A 287 3.78 -20.37 -22.33
N ILE A 288 2.69 -20.01 -21.64
CA ILE A 288 1.34 -20.50 -21.97
C ILE A 288 0.66 -19.55 -22.95
N TYR A 289 0.38 -20.03 -24.15
CA TYR A 289 -0.32 -19.28 -25.19
C TYR A 289 -1.82 -19.60 -25.19
N ILE A 290 -2.67 -18.59 -25.34
CA ILE A 290 -4.13 -18.74 -25.57
C ILE A 290 -4.36 -19.15 -27.03
N THR A 291 -3.65 -18.50 -27.93
CA THR A 291 -3.60 -18.79 -29.37
C THR A 291 -2.15 -18.70 -29.81
N SER A 292 -1.84 -19.04 -31.07
CA SER A 292 -0.50 -18.89 -31.61
C SER A 292 0.10 -17.47 -31.49
N GLU A 293 -0.76 -16.45 -31.28
CA GLU A 293 -0.34 -15.05 -31.26
C GLU A 293 -0.49 -14.39 -29.89
N TYR A 294 -1.37 -14.91 -29.00
CA TYR A 294 -1.73 -14.25 -27.75
C TYR A 294 -1.47 -15.13 -26.53
N THR A 295 -0.67 -14.61 -25.61
CA THR A 295 -0.49 -15.19 -24.28
C THR A 295 -1.57 -14.68 -23.32
N TRP A 296 -1.85 -15.40 -22.22
CA TRP A 296 -2.78 -14.92 -21.20
C TRP A 296 -2.29 -13.61 -20.54
N THR A 297 -1.00 -13.32 -20.57
CA THR A 297 -0.39 -12.08 -20.04
C THR A 297 -0.80 -10.83 -20.82
N THR A 298 -1.35 -10.97 -22.03
CA THR A 298 -1.93 -9.84 -22.78
C THR A 298 -3.08 -9.18 -22.05
N SER A 299 -3.81 -9.93 -21.20
CA SER A 299 -4.83 -9.36 -20.33
C SER A 299 -4.25 -8.36 -19.31
N LEU A 300 -3.02 -8.61 -18.84
CA LEU A 300 -2.29 -7.70 -17.95
C LEU A 300 -1.83 -6.44 -18.70
N LEU A 301 -1.42 -6.56 -19.97
CA LEU A 301 -1.11 -5.41 -20.81
C LEU A 301 -2.34 -4.52 -21.02
N ILE A 302 -3.51 -5.11 -21.29
CA ILE A 302 -4.76 -4.38 -21.45
C ILE A 302 -5.16 -3.70 -20.11
N SER A 303 -5.06 -4.40 -19.00
CA SER A 303 -5.36 -3.82 -17.68
C SER A 303 -4.37 -2.72 -17.29
N SER A 304 -3.09 -2.82 -17.67
CA SER A 304 -2.10 -1.76 -17.47
C SER A 304 -2.45 -0.50 -18.25
N LEU A 305 -2.80 -0.65 -19.53
CA LEU A 305 -3.23 0.45 -20.40
C LEU A 305 -4.47 1.15 -19.82
N LEU A 306 -5.50 0.39 -19.47
CA LEU A 306 -6.73 0.95 -18.91
C LEU A 306 -6.48 1.63 -17.55
N SER A 307 -5.63 1.06 -16.69
CA SER A 307 -5.32 1.66 -15.39
C SER A 307 -4.52 2.96 -15.52
N LEU A 308 -3.62 3.07 -16.49
CA LEU A 308 -2.91 4.30 -16.80
C LEU A 308 -3.89 5.39 -17.27
N ILE A 309 -4.77 5.10 -18.22
CA ILE A 309 -5.71 6.08 -18.77
C ILE A 309 -6.76 6.48 -17.72
N ILE A 310 -7.46 5.52 -17.15
CA ILE A 310 -8.57 5.77 -16.21
C ILE A 310 -8.05 6.44 -14.94
N GLY A 311 -6.93 5.96 -14.37
CA GLY A 311 -6.34 6.54 -13.16
C GLY A 311 -5.95 8.00 -13.35
N THR A 312 -5.44 8.39 -14.51
CA THR A 312 -5.02 9.77 -14.78
C THR A 312 -6.19 10.68 -15.15
N VAL A 313 -7.08 10.26 -16.05
CA VAL A 313 -8.21 11.09 -16.51
C VAL A 313 -9.21 11.34 -15.37
N LEU A 314 -9.61 10.29 -14.64
CA LEU A 314 -10.52 10.46 -13.52
C LEU A 314 -9.87 11.16 -12.33
N GLY A 315 -8.55 11.07 -12.17
CA GLY A 315 -7.80 11.79 -11.15
C GLY A 315 -7.89 13.32 -11.30
N LEU A 316 -7.95 13.85 -12.54
CA LEU A 316 -8.06 15.29 -12.80
C LEU A 316 -9.34 15.93 -12.24
N THR A 317 -10.45 15.18 -12.22
CA THR A 317 -11.77 15.69 -11.83
C THR A 317 -12.03 15.64 -10.32
N GLN A 318 -11.11 15.07 -9.54
CA GLN A 318 -11.35 14.83 -8.12
C GLN A 318 -11.14 16.09 -7.27
N ILE A 319 -12.13 16.37 -6.42
CA ILE A 319 -12.10 17.48 -5.44
C ILE A 319 -11.68 16.95 -4.05
N ARG A 320 -11.92 15.65 -3.77
CA ARG A 320 -11.57 15.01 -2.51
C ARG A 320 -10.17 14.42 -2.57
N ILE A 321 -9.33 14.75 -1.57
CA ILE A 321 -7.92 14.36 -1.57
C ILE A 321 -7.71 12.86 -1.52
N LYS A 322 -8.50 12.13 -0.75
CA LYS A 322 -8.39 10.66 -0.65
C LYS A 322 -8.76 9.96 -1.95
N ARG A 323 -9.79 10.45 -2.67
CA ARG A 323 -10.16 9.95 -3.99
C ARG A 323 -9.07 10.24 -5.02
N LEU A 324 -8.47 11.43 -4.97
CA LEU A 324 -7.32 11.76 -5.82
C LEU A 324 -6.18 10.78 -5.60
N PHE A 325 -5.81 10.48 -4.34
CA PHE A 325 -4.79 9.47 -4.04
C PHE A 325 -5.21 8.05 -4.45
N ALA A 326 -6.49 7.70 -4.38
CA ALA A 326 -6.97 6.41 -4.88
C ALA A 326 -6.76 6.27 -6.39
N TYR A 327 -7.10 7.29 -7.18
CA TYR A 327 -6.84 7.28 -8.63
C TYR A 327 -5.35 7.33 -8.95
N SER A 328 -4.55 8.03 -8.15
CA SER A 328 -3.09 7.99 -8.30
C SER A 328 -2.53 6.59 -8.04
N THR A 329 -3.05 5.85 -7.05
CA THR A 329 -2.62 4.45 -6.84
C THR A 329 -3.00 3.54 -8.00
N ILE A 330 -4.16 3.77 -8.66
CA ILE A 330 -4.56 3.02 -9.86
C ILE A 330 -3.59 3.28 -11.01
N SER A 331 -3.20 4.54 -11.24
CA SER A 331 -2.22 4.87 -12.29
C SER A 331 -0.83 4.27 -12.02
N HIS A 332 -0.36 4.30 -10.77
CA HIS A 332 0.90 3.65 -10.39
C HIS A 332 0.86 2.13 -10.54
N LEU A 333 -0.28 1.50 -10.24
CA LEU A 333 -0.48 0.07 -10.52
C LEU A 333 -0.39 -0.23 -12.02
N GLY A 334 -0.83 0.69 -12.89
CA GLY A 334 -0.69 0.55 -14.33
C GLY A 334 0.77 0.42 -14.77
N PHE A 335 1.70 1.21 -14.22
CA PHE A 335 3.15 1.07 -14.48
C PHE A 335 3.70 -0.26 -13.96
N ILE A 336 3.29 -0.69 -12.78
CA ILE A 336 3.72 -1.97 -12.19
C ILE A 336 3.23 -3.15 -13.04
N LEU A 337 1.96 -3.15 -13.47
CA LEU A 337 1.40 -4.20 -14.32
C LEU A 337 2.07 -4.25 -15.68
N LEU A 338 2.44 -3.10 -16.26
CA LEU A 338 3.20 -3.05 -17.51
C LEU A 338 4.56 -3.73 -17.34
N ALA A 339 5.27 -3.46 -16.26
CA ALA A 339 6.56 -4.10 -16.00
C ALA A 339 6.43 -5.63 -15.80
N ILE A 340 5.40 -6.10 -15.09
CA ILE A 340 5.16 -7.54 -14.85
C ILE A 340 4.81 -8.25 -16.16
N SER A 341 3.99 -7.64 -17.00
CA SER A 341 3.49 -8.28 -18.23
C SER A 341 4.56 -8.52 -19.29
N ILE A 342 5.66 -7.75 -19.26
CA ILE A 342 6.79 -7.89 -20.18
C ILE A 342 7.68 -9.10 -19.83
N ASN A 343 7.88 -9.35 -18.54
CA ASN A 343 8.64 -10.49 -17.99
C ASN A 343 10.05 -10.70 -18.60
N SER A 344 10.83 -9.63 -18.73
CA SER A 344 12.26 -9.65 -19.06
C SER A 344 13.11 -9.34 -17.83
N VAL A 345 14.41 -9.62 -17.83
CA VAL A 345 15.31 -9.31 -16.70
C VAL A 345 15.21 -7.84 -16.31
N GLU A 346 15.25 -6.95 -17.29
CA GLU A 346 15.16 -5.50 -17.07
C GLU A 346 13.77 -5.07 -16.57
N SER A 347 12.71 -5.71 -17.07
CA SER A 347 11.35 -5.40 -16.63
C SER A 347 11.11 -5.85 -15.20
N ILE A 348 11.69 -6.97 -14.76
CA ILE A 348 11.61 -7.41 -13.38
C ILE A 348 12.43 -6.52 -12.45
N GLN A 349 13.61 -6.08 -12.90
CA GLN A 349 14.37 -5.07 -12.16
C GLN A 349 13.54 -3.78 -11.98
N SER A 350 12.92 -3.30 -13.04
CA SER A 350 12.07 -2.11 -13.00
C SER A 350 10.84 -2.30 -12.10
N PHE A 351 10.23 -3.49 -12.13
CA PHE A 351 9.12 -3.87 -11.26
C PHE A 351 9.48 -3.79 -9.78
N ILE A 352 10.57 -4.44 -9.37
CA ILE A 352 11.02 -4.46 -7.96
C ILE A 352 11.31 -3.03 -7.49
N PHE A 353 12.04 -2.27 -8.28
CA PHE A 353 12.39 -0.89 -7.95
C PHE A 353 11.13 -0.01 -7.83
N TYR A 354 10.21 -0.11 -8.79
CA TYR A 354 8.97 0.67 -8.77
C TYR A 354 8.08 0.33 -7.58
N LEU A 355 7.98 -0.95 -7.20
CA LEU A 355 7.21 -1.39 -6.06
C LEU A 355 7.75 -0.82 -4.74
N ILE A 356 9.06 -0.81 -4.55
CA ILE A 356 9.71 -0.20 -3.38
C ILE A 356 9.44 1.31 -3.36
N GLN A 357 9.67 2.00 -4.47
CA GLN A 357 9.41 3.44 -4.59
C GLN A 357 7.95 3.79 -4.31
N TYR A 358 7.00 3.05 -4.90
CA TYR A 358 5.57 3.24 -4.69
C TYR A 358 5.18 3.09 -3.22
N SER A 359 5.70 2.06 -2.56
CA SER A 359 5.38 1.80 -1.16
C SER A 359 5.89 2.90 -0.23
N ILE A 360 7.12 3.37 -0.43
CA ILE A 360 7.75 4.43 0.38
C ILE A 360 7.03 5.77 0.18
N SER A 361 6.83 6.17 -1.07
CA SER A 361 6.24 7.48 -1.38
C SER A 361 4.76 7.55 -0.99
N ASN A 362 3.99 6.47 -1.18
CA ASN A 362 2.58 6.41 -0.80
C ASN A 362 2.40 6.43 0.72
N LEU A 363 3.24 5.67 1.44
CA LEU A 363 3.24 5.71 2.90
C LEU A 363 3.55 7.12 3.41
N ASN A 364 4.57 7.78 2.86
CA ASN A 364 4.93 9.14 3.26
C ASN A 364 3.79 10.13 2.98
N ALA A 365 3.15 10.07 1.82
CA ALA A 365 2.03 10.94 1.48
C ALA A 365 0.88 10.83 2.49
N PHE A 366 0.46 9.62 2.83
CA PHE A 366 -0.61 9.42 3.81
C PHE A 366 -0.20 9.83 5.24
N LEU A 367 1.05 9.59 5.66
CA LEU A 367 1.56 10.05 6.96
C LEU A 367 1.51 11.58 7.07
N ILE A 368 1.91 12.28 6.00
CA ILE A 368 1.87 13.74 5.95
C ILE A 368 0.43 14.22 5.98
N LEU A 369 -0.50 13.60 5.24
CA LEU A 369 -1.92 13.95 5.30
C LEU A 369 -2.50 13.81 6.71
N ILE A 370 -2.17 12.74 7.42
CA ILE A 370 -2.57 12.56 8.81
C ILE A 370 -2.01 13.67 9.69
N SER A 371 -0.73 14.03 9.50
CA SER A 371 -0.08 15.07 10.29
C SER A 371 -0.67 16.47 10.03
N ILE A 372 -0.93 16.81 8.77
CA ILE A 372 -1.63 18.04 8.37
C ILE A 372 -3.04 18.07 8.98
N GLY A 373 -3.76 16.95 8.93
CA GLY A 373 -5.07 16.82 9.55
C GLY A 373 -5.06 17.12 11.04
N TYR A 374 -4.07 16.61 11.75
CA TYR A 374 -3.94 16.89 13.19
C TYR A 374 -3.58 18.34 13.50
N THR A 375 -2.81 19.01 12.66
CA THR A 375 -2.48 20.42 12.83
C THR A 375 -3.65 21.34 12.51
N LEU A 376 -4.43 21.03 11.48
CA LEU A 376 -5.59 21.82 11.04
C LEU A 376 -6.88 21.56 11.83
N TYR A 377 -6.94 20.52 12.65
CA TYR A 377 -8.16 20.12 13.36
C TYR A 377 -8.82 21.27 14.16
N PHE A 378 -8.02 22.11 14.81
CA PHE A 378 -8.56 23.26 15.57
C PHE A 378 -9.15 24.35 14.67
N PHE A 379 -8.54 24.59 13.52
CA PHE A 379 -8.98 25.64 12.60
C PHE A 379 -10.24 25.22 11.85
N ILE A 380 -10.35 23.96 11.49
CA ILE A 380 -11.47 23.43 10.71
C ILE A 380 -12.73 23.36 11.58
N ASN A 381 -12.63 22.95 12.84
CA ASN A 381 -13.78 22.87 13.76
C ASN A 381 -14.45 24.21 14.09
N GLN A 382 -13.76 25.34 13.88
CA GLN A 382 -14.32 26.66 14.10
C GLN A 382 -15.17 27.17 12.90
N ASN A 383 -15.00 26.62 11.72
CA ASN A 383 -15.68 27.03 10.50
C ASN A 383 -16.96 26.20 10.27
N LYS A 384 -18.15 26.81 10.44
CA LYS A 384 -19.45 26.15 10.27
C LYS A 384 -19.67 25.51 8.90
N SER A 385 -19.08 26.06 7.83
CA SER A 385 -19.17 25.53 6.45
C SER A 385 -18.49 24.16 6.26
N TYR A 386 -17.53 23.82 7.11
CA TYR A 386 -16.80 22.54 7.02
C TYR A 386 -17.28 21.49 8.03
N ASN A 387 -18.12 21.88 9.01
CA ASN A 387 -18.59 20.97 10.06
C ASN A 387 -19.37 19.76 9.52
N ASN A 388 -20.05 19.89 8.38
CA ASN A 388 -20.80 18.79 7.77
C ASN A 388 -19.92 17.80 6.97
N LEU A 389 -18.67 18.18 6.66
CA LEU A 389 -17.74 17.38 5.86
C LEU A 389 -16.71 16.64 6.72
N ILE A 390 -16.68 16.90 8.01
CA ILE A 390 -15.63 16.39 8.91
C ILE A 390 -16.17 15.18 9.66
N GLU A 391 -15.63 14.03 9.37
CA GLU A 391 -15.64 12.92 10.32
C GLU A 391 -14.81 13.35 11.54
N LYS A 392 -15.50 13.59 12.63
CA LYS A 392 -15.03 14.38 13.80
C LYS A 392 -13.67 14.00 14.39
N ASN A 393 -13.13 12.80 14.17
CA ASN A 393 -11.92 12.36 14.88
C ASN A 393 -10.82 11.75 14.01
N ASN A 394 -11.10 11.16 12.83
CA ASN A 394 -10.15 10.25 12.17
C ASN A 394 -9.72 10.69 10.76
N SER A 395 -10.44 11.59 10.12
CA SER A 395 -10.15 12.11 8.77
C SER A 395 -10.47 13.59 8.69
N PRO A 396 -9.68 14.46 9.34
CA PRO A 396 -10.01 15.88 9.40
C PRO A 396 -9.87 16.60 8.06
N ILE A 397 -9.14 16.05 7.09
CA ILE A 397 -8.99 16.60 5.73
C ILE A 397 -9.72 15.72 4.75
N GLN A 398 -10.70 16.29 4.06
CA GLN A 398 -11.44 15.61 2.99
C GLN A 398 -11.27 16.33 1.64
N LEU A 399 -11.34 17.66 1.63
CA LEU A 399 -11.27 18.46 0.42
C LEU A 399 -9.87 19.02 0.19
N ILE A 400 -9.48 19.13 -1.08
CA ILE A 400 -8.20 19.78 -1.48
C ILE A 400 -8.20 21.25 -1.05
N SER A 401 -9.35 21.93 -1.09
CA SER A 401 -9.52 23.31 -0.64
C SER A 401 -9.17 23.53 0.85
N GLN A 402 -9.23 22.49 1.68
CA GLN A 402 -8.87 22.59 3.09
C GLN A 402 -7.36 22.70 3.33
N ILE A 403 -6.53 22.47 2.31
CA ILE A 403 -5.05 22.58 2.42
C ILE A 403 -4.57 23.93 1.88
N LYS A 404 -5.48 24.81 1.43
CA LYS A 404 -5.11 26.13 0.90
C LYS A 404 -4.26 26.92 1.90
N GLY A 405 -3.13 27.46 1.41
CA GLY A 405 -2.23 28.28 2.22
C GLY A 405 -1.57 27.58 3.40
N TYR A 406 -1.56 26.24 3.45
CA TYR A 406 -0.96 25.49 4.55
C TYR A 406 0.54 25.76 4.72
N PHE A 407 1.25 26.17 3.66
CA PHE A 407 2.66 26.55 3.73
C PHE A 407 2.92 27.62 4.80
N TYR A 408 2.01 28.58 4.97
CA TYR A 408 2.15 29.62 5.99
C TYR A 408 1.95 29.13 7.43
N ILE A 409 1.32 27.96 7.61
CA ILE A 409 1.11 27.35 8.93
C ILE A 409 2.30 26.48 9.33
N ASN A 410 2.73 25.59 8.42
CA ASN A 410 3.86 24.70 8.66
C ASN A 410 4.63 24.43 7.37
N GLN A 411 5.76 25.13 7.21
CA GLN A 411 6.59 25.06 6.02
C GLN A 411 7.20 23.67 5.80
N THR A 412 7.64 23.00 6.87
CA THR A 412 8.33 21.69 6.75
C THR A 412 7.41 20.59 6.27
N LEU A 413 6.18 20.51 6.79
CA LEU A 413 5.18 19.54 6.32
C LEU A 413 4.68 19.87 4.91
N ALA A 414 4.54 21.15 4.57
CA ALA A 414 4.16 21.56 3.23
C ALA A 414 5.24 21.17 2.20
N LEU A 415 6.51 21.41 2.51
CA LEU A 415 7.63 21.01 1.66
C LEU A 415 7.73 19.48 1.54
N SER A 416 7.56 18.74 2.63
CA SER A 416 7.60 17.27 2.58
C SER A 416 6.47 16.69 1.71
N LEU A 417 5.26 17.28 1.74
CA LEU A 417 4.17 16.89 0.85
C LEU A 417 4.48 17.24 -0.61
N ALA A 418 5.02 18.43 -0.88
CA ALA A 418 5.41 18.82 -2.23
C ALA A 418 6.47 17.87 -2.82
N ILE A 419 7.49 17.49 -2.06
CA ILE A 419 8.52 16.53 -2.47
C ILE A 419 7.89 15.17 -2.82
N THR A 420 6.97 14.67 -2.01
CA THR A 420 6.30 13.39 -2.32
C THR A 420 5.43 13.47 -3.56
N LEU A 421 4.69 14.58 -3.77
CA LEU A 421 3.89 14.78 -4.97
C LEU A 421 4.74 14.94 -6.23
N PHE A 422 5.90 15.62 -6.14
CA PHE A 422 6.86 15.69 -7.23
C PHE A 422 7.48 14.33 -7.56
N SER A 423 7.71 13.48 -6.57
CA SER A 423 8.16 12.11 -6.80
C SER A 423 7.09 11.27 -7.52
N PHE A 424 5.81 11.43 -7.20
CA PHE A 424 4.71 10.79 -7.94
C PHE A 424 4.62 11.31 -9.39
N ALA A 425 4.78 12.61 -9.60
CA ALA A 425 4.84 13.19 -10.93
C ALA A 425 6.02 12.63 -11.75
N GLY A 426 7.11 12.27 -11.08
CA GLY A 426 8.34 11.79 -11.72
C GLY A 426 9.25 12.93 -12.18
N ILE A 427 9.36 13.98 -11.36
CA ILE A 427 10.26 15.10 -11.65
C ILE A 427 11.70 14.73 -11.24
N PRO A 428 12.71 14.89 -12.14
CA PRO A 428 14.09 14.76 -11.73
C PRO A 428 14.41 15.81 -10.66
N PRO A 429 15.14 15.53 -9.62
CA PRO A 429 16.05 14.41 -9.33
C PRO A 429 15.46 13.33 -8.39
N LEU A 430 14.15 13.27 -8.22
CA LEU A 430 13.52 12.41 -7.22
C LEU A 430 13.45 10.93 -7.67
N ILE A 431 13.34 10.03 -6.68
CA ILE A 431 13.30 8.58 -6.89
C ILE A 431 12.21 8.12 -7.90
N GLY A 432 11.06 8.81 -7.95
CA GLY A 432 9.95 8.48 -8.85
C GLY A 432 10.28 8.63 -10.34
N PHE A 433 11.21 9.53 -10.69
CA PHE A 433 11.69 9.68 -12.06
C PHE A 433 12.42 8.41 -12.53
N PHE A 434 13.36 7.91 -11.74
CA PHE A 434 14.12 6.71 -12.06
C PHE A 434 13.22 5.48 -12.20
N ALA A 435 12.21 5.35 -11.33
CA ALA A 435 11.26 4.26 -11.41
C ALA A 435 10.48 4.25 -12.73
N LYS A 436 9.95 5.39 -13.16
CA LYS A 436 9.25 5.52 -14.44
C LYS A 436 10.19 5.28 -15.63
N LEU A 437 11.40 5.85 -15.57
CA LEU A 437 12.39 5.71 -16.63
C LEU A 437 12.75 4.24 -16.88
N MET A 438 12.98 3.46 -15.82
CA MET A 438 13.28 2.03 -15.94
C MET A 438 12.12 1.22 -16.56
N VAL A 439 10.88 1.55 -16.22
CA VAL A 439 9.70 0.89 -16.84
C VAL A 439 9.60 1.27 -18.32
N PHE A 440 9.87 2.52 -18.68
CA PHE A 440 9.85 2.95 -20.08
C PHE A 440 10.96 2.29 -20.90
N SER A 441 12.19 2.23 -20.36
CA SER A 441 13.30 1.57 -21.05
C SER A 441 13.01 0.08 -21.28
N ALA A 442 12.50 -0.63 -20.29
CA ALA A 442 12.12 -2.03 -20.43
C ALA A 442 10.99 -2.25 -21.45
N ALA A 443 10.00 -1.35 -21.49
CA ALA A 443 8.92 -1.44 -22.47
C ALA A 443 9.40 -1.18 -23.90
N LEU A 444 10.29 -0.21 -24.11
CA LEU A 444 10.83 0.11 -25.43
C LEU A 444 11.74 -1.00 -25.96
N GLN A 445 12.61 -1.57 -25.12
CA GLN A 445 13.51 -2.66 -25.52
C GLN A 445 12.77 -3.91 -25.94
N ASN A 446 11.62 -4.19 -25.32
CA ASN A 446 10.78 -5.35 -25.66
C ASN A 446 9.74 -5.05 -26.76
N GLY A 447 9.82 -3.89 -27.44
CA GLY A 447 8.98 -3.55 -28.58
C GLY A 447 7.57 -3.02 -28.25
N PHE A 448 7.22 -2.78 -26.99
CA PHE A 448 5.92 -2.24 -26.59
C PHE A 448 5.86 -0.71 -26.70
N VAL A 449 6.22 -0.17 -27.88
CA VAL A 449 6.35 1.27 -28.14
C VAL A 449 5.03 2.01 -27.89
N PHE A 450 3.90 1.45 -28.33
CA PHE A 450 2.57 2.07 -28.15
C PHE A 450 2.22 2.24 -26.67
N LEU A 451 2.44 1.22 -25.84
CA LEU A 451 2.18 1.29 -24.40
C LEU A 451 3.13 2.27 -23.69
N ALA A 452 4.40 2.29 -24.09
CA ALA A 452 5.37 3.25 -23.59
C ALA A 452 4.95 4.70 -23.90
N LEU A 453 4.47 4.97 -25.11
CA LEU A 453 3.97 6.29 -25.49
C LEU A 453 2.78 6.71 -24.64
N ILE A 454 1.79 5.84 -24.46
CA ILE A 454 0.63 6.12 -23.58
C ILE A 454 1.09 6.35 -22.13
N ALA A 455 2.02 5.54 -21.63
CA ALA A 455 2.55 5.67 -20.29
C ALA A 455 3.26 7.03 -20.08
N VAL A 456 3.98 7.55 -21.08
CA VAL A 456 4.57 8.90 -21.02
C VAL A 456 3.48 9.97 -21.01
N ILE A 457 2.50 9.92 -21.90
CA ILE A 457 1.40 10.89 -21.97
C ILE A 457 0.63 10.91 -20.64
N THR A 458 0.26 9.74 -20.11
CA THR A 458 -0.46 9.64 -18.85
C THR A 458 0.36 10.15 -17.66
N SER A 459 1.69 9.99 -17.67
CA SER A 459 2.57 10.55 -16.64
C SER A 459 2.56 12.08 -16.64
N VAL A 460 2.50 12.73 -17.81
CA VAL A 460 2.38 14.19 -17.93
C VAL A 460 1.01 14.66 -17.45
N ILE A 461 -0.07 13.96 -17.83
CA ILE A 461 -1.43 14.29 -17.36
C ILE A 461 -1.51 14.15 -15.82
N SER A 462 -0.91 13.11 -15.26
CA SER A 462 -0.90 12.92 -13.81
C SER A 462 -0.16 14.03 -13.06
N ALA A 463 0.87 14.61 -13.64
CA ALA A 463 1.58 15.74 -13.03
C ALA A 463 0.67 16.95 -12.80
N VAL A 464 -0.35 17.17 -13.64
CA VAL A 464 -1.26 18.31 -13.53
C VAL A 464 -2.03 18.30 -12.20
N TYR A 465 -2.64 17.17 -11.82
CA TYR A 465 -3.38 17.14 -10.56
C TYR A 465 -2.47 17.17 -9.32
N TYR A 466 -1.26 16.64 -9.38
CA TYR A 466 -0.28 16.80 -8.29
C TYR A 466 0.16 18.25 -8.15
N LEU A 467 0.48 18.92 -9.26
CA LEU A 467 0.85 20.33 -9.25
C LEU A 467 -0.30 21.23 -8.78
N ASN A 468 -1.55 20.89 -9.09
CA ASN A 468 -2.70 21.60 -8.56
C ASN A 468 -2.76 21.55 -7.03
N VAL A 469 -2.52 20.40 -6.41
CA VAL A 469 -2.47 20.29 -4.94
C VAL A 469 -1.33 21.17 -4.37
N VAL A 470 -0.15 21.15 -5.00
CA VAL A 470 0.97 22.01 -4.61
C VAL A 470 0.60 23.49 -4.77
N LYS A 471 -0.04 23.87 -5.89
CA LYS A 471 -0.51 25.24 -6.13
C LYS A 471 -1.44 25.72 -5.01
N PHE A 472 -2.44 24.93 -4.65
CA PHE A 472 -3.36 25.26 -3.55
C PHE A 472 -2.63 25.46 -2.22
N MET A 473 -1.63 24.65 -1.94
CA MET A 473 -0.92 24.66 -0.67
C MET A 473 0.03 25.87 -0.53
N PHE A 474 0.68 26.30 -1.61
CA PHE A 474 1.73 27.33 -1.57
C PHE A 474 1.25 28.73 -1.96
N PHE A 475 0.36 28.84 -2.95
CA PHE A 475 0.08 30.12 -3.62
C PHE A 475 -1.31 30.70 -3.31
N GLU A 476 -2.24 29.92 -2.79
CA GLU A 476 -3.57 30.42 -2.47
C GLU A 476 -3.64 30.94 -1.03
N GLU A 477 -4.49 31.97 -0.83
CA GLU A 477 -4.72 32.56 0.49
C GLU A 477 -5.45 31.57 1.41
N GLN A 478 -5.14 31.68 2.69
CA GLN A 478 -5.74 30.83 3.72
C GLN A 478 -7.24 31.15 3.89
N PRO A 479 -8.15 30.17 3.77
CA PRO A 479 -9.55 30.36 4.09
C PRO A 479 -9.82 30.42 5.60
N TYR A 480 -8.80 30.17 6.41
CA TYR A 480 -8.92 30.14 7.86
C TYR A 480 -8.72 31.54 8.42
N ASN A 481 -9.76 32.09 9.02
CA ASN A 481 -9.61 33.23 9.91
C ASN A 481 -8.75 32.75 11.09
N THR A 482 -7.48 33.09 11.05
CA THR A 482 -6.62 32.97 12.20
C THR A 482 -7.25 33.84 13.28
N SER A 483 -7.89 33.22 14.25
CA SER A 483 -8.45 33.98 15.38
C SER A 483 -7.27 34.73 16.00
N LYS A 484 -7.31 36.07 15.95
CA LYS A 484 -6.31 36.93 16.58
C LYS A 484 -6.12 36.61 18.07
N GLU A 485 -7.10 35.94 18.66
CA GLU A 485 -7.08 35.43 20.04
C GLU A 485 -6.08 34.29 20.28
N LEU A 486 -5.77 33.48 19.28
CA LEU A 486 -4.69 32.46 19.37
C LEU A 486 -3.29 33.08 19.23
N PHE A 487 -3.19 34.25 18.58
CA PHE A 487 -1.94 35.04 18.49
C PHE A 487 -1.67 35.83 19.77
N ASN A 488 -2.72 36.25 20.47
CA ASN A 488 -2.66 37.18 21.57
C ASN A 488 -3.03 36.53 22.92
N ALA A 489 -3.10 35.18 23.02
CA ALA A 489 -3.18 34.55 24.32
C ALA A 489 -1.81 34.65 25.00
N PRO A 490 -1.55 35.67 25.85
CA PRO A 490 -0.36 35.70 26.67
C PRO A 490 -0.43 34.46 27.55
N ALA A 491 0.59 33.63 27.56
CA ALA A 491 0.79 32.73 28.66
C ALA A 491 1.10 33.61 29.89
N GLN A 492 0.06 33.97 30.63
CA GLN A 492 0.24 34.52 31.96
C GLN A 492 0.81 33.41 32.83
N ILE A 493 2.12 33.27 32.82
CA ILE A 493 2.84 32.67 33.93
C ILE A 493 2.83 33.77 34.99
N ILE A 494 1.91 33.64 35.93
CA ILE A 494 1.95 34.40 37.17
C ILE A 494 3.11 33.82 37.98
N ASP A 495 4.30 34.24 37.65
CA ASP A 495 5.40 34.30 38.61
C ASP A 495 5.44 35.72 39.15
N ASN A 496 5.32 35.81 40.43
CA ASN A 496 5.28 37.03 41.18
C ASN A 496 6.35 38.02 40.67
N ASN A 497 5.86 39.14 40.08
CA ASN A 497 6.59 40.36 39.79
C ASN A 497 7.29 40.59 38.43
N LYS A 498 7.07 39.85 37.35
CA LYS A 498 7.38 40.34 35.99
C LYS A 498 6.45 39.73 34.97
N GLU A 499 5.66 40.55 34.29
CA GLU A 499 4.93 40.16 33.04
C GLU A 499 5.93 39.86 31.94
N VAL A 500 6.20 38.60 31.69
CA VAL A 500 6.96 38.20 30.52
C VAL A 500 5.95 37.81 29.44
N GLU A 501 5.68 38.73 28.53
CA GLU A 501 4.92 38.45 27.29
C GLU A 501 5.67 37.42 26.46
N SER A 502 5.35 36.17 26.60
CA SER A 502 5.79 35.15 25.63
C SER A 502 4.83 35.16 24.42
N LYS A 503 5.26 35.75 23.32
CA LYS A 503 4.57 35.65 22.03
C LYS A 503 4.52 34.17 21.63
N PHE A 504 3.35 33.54 21.72
CA PHE A 504 3.11 32.23 21.14
C PHE A 504 3.19 32.34 19.61
N SER A 505 4.26 31.81 19.02
CA SER A 505 4.36 31.62 17.58
C SER A 505 3.57 30.37 17.14
N TYR A 506 3.03 30.35 15.92
CA TYR A 506 2.29 29.19 15.31
C TYR A 506 3.07 27.88 15.28
N THR A 507 4.35 27.93 15.57
CA THR A 507 5.27 26.78 15.60
C THR A 507 4.99 25.79 16.74
N ASN A 508 4.03 26.06 17.63
CA ASN A 508 3.84 25.30 18.87
C ASN A 508 2.84 24.15 18.81
N VAL A 509 2.28 23.79 17.65
CA VAL A 509 1.60 22.51 17.49
C VAL A 509 2.64 21.42 17.27
N SER A 510 3.26 20.97 18.35
CA SER A 510 4.25 19.90 18.26
C SER A 510 3.59 18.57 17.92
N LEU A 511 3.95 18.03 16.77
CA LEU A 511 3.63 16.64 16.40
C LEU A 511 4.37 15.68 17.34
N SER A 512 3.82 14.50 17.54
CA SER A 512 4.53 13.44 18.26
C SER A 512 5.73 12.96 17.44
N ASN A 513 6.77 12.51 18.14
CA ASN A 513 7.95 11.93 17.50
C ASN A 513 7.60 10.70 16.63
N ALA A 514 6.53 9.98 16.98
CA ALA A 514 6.04 8.84 16.22
C ALA A 514 5.56 9.20 14.80
N LEU A 515 5.16 10.46 14.55
CA LEU A 515 4.80 10.97 13.22
C LEU A 515 5.98 11.69 12.56
N SER A 516 6.68 12.54 13.31
CA SER A 516 7.72 13.39 12.72
C SER A 516 8.95 12.59 12.26
N ILE A 517 9.38 11.56 13.00
CA ILE A 517 10.56 10.76 12.64
C ILE A 517 10.33 9.97 11.34
N PRO A 518 9.24 9.18 11.18
CA PRO A 518 9.02 8.47 9.91
C PRO A 518 8.89 9.42 8.71
N ILE A 519 8.18 10.55 8.86
CA ILE A 519 8.04 11.53 7.78
C ILE A 519 9.41 12.07 7.37
N SER A 520 10.26 12.46 8.32
CA SER A 520 11.59 12.99 8.02
C SER A 520 12.49 11.95 7.34
N ILE A 521 12.49 10.70 7.81
CA ILE A 521 13.28 9.62 7.21
C ILE A 521 12.80 9.34 5.78
N LEU A 522 11.49 9.16 5.58
CA LEU A 522 10.95 8.84 4.26
C LEU A 522 11.14 10.00 3.25
N THR A 523 10.98 11.26 3.68
CA THR A 523 11.26 12.42 2.81
C THR A 523 12.73 12.52 2.45
N LEU A 524 13.64 12.26 3.39
CA LEU A 524 15.07 12.24 3.12
C LEU A 524 15.45 11.11 2.15
N ILE A 525 14.89 9.92 2.28
CA ILE A 525 15.10 8.82 1.33
C ILE A 525 14.68 9.24 -0.08
N ILE A 526 13.53 9.92 -0.23
CA ILE A 526 13.03 10.36 -1.54
C ILE A 526 13.95 11.41 -2.18
N VAL A 527 14.50 12.35 -1.40
CA VAL A 527 15.36 13.43 -1.89
C VAL A 527 16.80 12.97 -2.12
N LEU A 528 17.36 12.23 -1.14
CA LEU A 528 18.76 11.85 -1.17
C LEU A 528 19.06 10.68 -2.11
N PHE A 529 18.03 10.03 -2.66
CA PHE A 529 18.20 8.93 -3.59
C PHE A 529 19.13 9.26 -4.77
N MET A 530 19.11 10.50 -5.25
CA MET A 530 19.97 10.95 -6.35
C MET A 530 21.47 10.79 -6.06
N PHE A 531 21.86 10.89 -4.79
CA PHE A 531 23.29 10.78 -4.39
C PHE A 531 23.79 9.35 -4.26
N THR A 532 22.86 8.39 -4.07
CA THR A 532 23.19 6.96 -3.88
C THR A 532 22.28 6.04 -4.69
N PRO A 533 22.08 6.27 -6.01
CA PRO A 533 21.18 5.46 -6.82
C PRO A 533 21.73 4.03 -7.00
N ASP A 534 23.05 3.90 -7.15
CA ASP A 534 23.69 2.64 -7.53
C ASP A 534 23.41 1.51 -6.55
N GLN A 535 23.38 1.78 -5.26
CA GLN A 535 23.15 0.75 -4.24
C GLN A 535 21.79 0.07 -4.39
N VAL A 536 20.73 0.86 -4.57
CA VAL A 536 19.36 0.33 -4.70
C VAL A 536 19.15 -0.31 -6.08
N LEU A 537 19.75 0.26 -7.12
CA LEU A 537 19.69 -0.30 -8.49
C LEU A 537 20.45 -1.62 -8.57
N HIS A 538 21.62 -1.74 -7.93
CA HIS A 538 22.34 -3.00 -7.84
C HIS A 538 21.57 -4.08 -7.09
N MET A 539 20.91 -3.73 -5.97
CA MET A 539 20.07 -4.68 -5.24
C MET A 539 18.90 -5.18 -6.08
N SER A 540 18.20 -4.30 -6.80
CA SER A 540 17.11 -4.71 -7.69
C SER A 540 17.60 -5.56 -8.88
N ASN A 541 18.78 -5.28 -9.41
CA ASN A 541 19.40 -6.07 -10.46
C ASN A 541 19.82 -7.47 -9.97
N LEU A 542 20.47 -7.56 -8.81
CA LEU A 542 20.81 -8.85 -8.21
C LEU A 542 19.56 -9.71 -7.99
N LEU A 543 18.48 -9.11 -7.50
CA LEU A 543 17.21 -9.82 -7.31
C LEU A 543 16.61 -10.32 -8.63
N SER A 544 16.66 -9.52 -9.69
CA SER A 544 16.17 -9.94 -10.99
C SER A 544 17.02 -11.08 -11.59
N ILE A 545 18.33 -11.04 -11.42
CA ILE A 545 19.24 -12.11 -11.86
C ILE A 545 18.97 -13.41 -11.09
N ILE A 546 18.81 -13.36 -9.78
CA ILE A 546 18.49 -14.55 -8.95
C ILE A 546 17.17 -15.21 -9.42
N LEU A 547 16.18 -14.43 -9.83
CA LEU A 547 14.92 -14.95 -10.34
C LEU A 547 15.06 -15.65 -11.69
N PHE A 548 15.94 -15.15 -12.56
CA PHE A 548 16.17 -15.73 -13.90
C PHE A 548 17.24 -16.82 -13.95
N THR A 549 18.13 -16.89 -12.95
CA THR A 549 19.03 -18.05 -12.86
C THR A 549 18.15 -19.26 -12.58
N PRO A 550 18.09 -20.25 -13.48
CA PRO A 550 17.36 -21.47 -13.18
C PRO A 550 17.97 -22.03 -11.90
N CYS A 551 17.21 -22.07 -10.82
CA CYS A 551 17.58 -22.94 -9.71
C CYS A 551 17.80 -24.32 -10.34
N ASN A 552 19.02 -24.80 -10.32
CA ASN A 552 19.30 -26.17 -10.71
C ASN A 552 18.47 -27.05 -9.80
N PHE A 553 17.28 -27.43 -10.26
CA PHE A 553 16.48 -28.46 -9.64
C PHE A 553 17.22 -29.79 -9.85
N PHE A 554 18.10 -30.11 -8.91
CA PHE A 554 18.64 -31.45 -8.70
C PHE A 554 18.42 -31.83 -7.23
#